data_cb0545d171ee3790d2d70e6a2dcf5f74
#
_entry.id   cb0545d171ee3790d2d70e6a2dcf5f74
#
_cell.length_a   1.000
_cell.length_b   1.000
_cell.length_c   1.000
_cell.angle_alpha   90.00
_cell.angle_beta   90.00
_cell.angle_gamma   90.00
#
_symmetry.space_group_name_H-M   'P 1'
#
loop_
_entity.id
_entity.type
_entity.pdbx_description
1 polymer ?
#
loop_
_entity_poly.entity_id
_entity_poly.type
_entity_poly.pdbx_seq_one_letter_code
_entity_poly.pdbx_strand_id
1 'polypeptide(L)' 'MSRLRAERQRLGLTQGQIEALLWGMPHRTYQDIEAERRVPPPWVMAAIFERLAKRQAKPTK' A
#
# COMPACT_ATOMS: atom_id res chain seq x y z
N MET A 1 -0.87 13.74 -6.71
CA MET A 1 -0.26 12.42 -6.85
C MET A 1 -0.36 11.66 -5.54
N SER A 2 -0.70 10.41 -5.61
CA SER A 2 -0.93 9.61 -4.42
C SER A 2 0.38 9.19 -3.77
N ARG A 3 0.49 9.41 -2.47
CA ARG A 3 1.65 8.97 -1.71
C ARG A 3 1.75 7.43 -1.72
N LEU A 4 0.62 6.78 -1.66
CA LEU A 4 0.60 5.31 -1.67
C LEU A 4 1.13 4.77 -2.99
N ARG A 5 0.71 5.39 -4.09
CA ARG A 5 1.19 5.00 -5.40
C ARG A 5 2.70 5.19 -5.53
N ALA A 6 3.19 6.33 -5.04
CA ALA A 6 4.63 6.59 -5.09
C ALA A 6 5.40 5.57 -4.29
N GLU A 7 4.89 5.22 -3.12
CA GLU A 7 5.55 4.24 -2.28
C GLU A 7 5.55 2.86 -2.94
N ARG A 8 4.43 2.48 -3.55
CA ARG A 8 4.36 1.22 -4.27
C ARG A 8 5.38 1.14 -5.39
N GLN A 9 5.48 2.22 -6.16
CA GLN A 9 6.43 2.25 -7.28
C GLN A 9 7.86 2.23 -6.79
N ARG A 10 8.13 2.90 -5.67
CA ARG A 10 9.47 2.89 -5.10
C ARG A 10 9.89 1.49 -4.68
N LEU A 11 8.95 0.69 -4.21
CA LEU A 11 9.22 -0.67 -3.79
C LEU A 11 9.18 -1.66 -4.95
N GLY A 12 8.83 -1.22 -6.14
CA GLY A 12 8.78 -2.08 -7.30
C GLY A 12 7.64 -3.09 -7.27
N LEU A 13 6.56 -2.75 -6.58
CA LEU A 13 5.43 -3.68 -6.43
C LEU A 13 4.35 -3.42 -7.47
N THR A 14 3.74 -4.48 -7.95
CA THR A 14 2.52 -4.35 -8.74
C THR A 14 1.35 -4.11 -7.80
N GLN A 15 0.22 -3.68 -8.38
CA GLN A 15 -0.98 -3.50 -7.57
C GLN A 15 -1.43 -4.81 -6.92
N GLY A 16 -1.34 -5.91 -7.66
CA GLY A 16 -1.70 -7.20 -7.09
C GLY A 16 -0.83 -7.59 -5.92
N GLN A 17 0.47 -7.31 -6.01
CA GLN A 17 1.39 -7.64 -4.93
C GLN A 17 1.10 -6.84 -3.67
N ILE A 18 0.86 -5.54 -3.83
CA ILE A 18 0.59 -4.71 -2.66
C ILE A 18 -0.76 -5.04 -2.04
N GLU A 19 -1.74 -5.42 -2.87
CA GLU A 19 -3.04 -5.83 -2.33
C GLU A 19 -2.91 -7.06 -1.44
N ALA A 20 -2.08 -8.01 -1.84
CA ALA A 20 -1.85 -9.19 -1.02
C ALA A 20 -1.18 -8.83 0.30
N LEU A 21 -0.26 -7.86 0.27
CA LEU A 21 0.39 -7.39 1.48
C LEU A 21 -0.57 -6.68 2.41
N LEU A 22 -1.63 -6.09 1.87
CA LEU A 22 -2.59 -5.32 2.63
C LEU A 22 -3.81 -6.15 2.98
N TRP A 23 -3.57 -7.36 3.49
CA TRP A 23 -4.63 -8.23 4.01
C TRP A 23 -5.61 -8.70 2.94
N GLY A 24 -5.13 -8.83 1.70
CA GLY A 24 -6.02 -9.27 0.63
C GLY A 24 -7.05 -8.23 0.25
N MET A 25 -6.67 -6.96 0.29
CA MET A 25 -7.59 -5.87 -0.04
C MET A 25 -8.17 -6.05 -1.43
N PRO A 26 -9.47 -5.83 -1.61
CA PRO A 26 -10.06 -5.92 -2.95
C PRO A 26 -9.41 -4.91 -3.89
N HIS A 27 -9.22 -5.34 -5.12
CA HIS A 27 -8.53 -4.51 -6.13
C HIS A 27 -9.22 -3.16 -6.29
N ARG A 28 -10.55 -3.16 -6.34
CA ARG A 28 -11.29 -1.94 -6.52
C ARG A 28 -11.07 -0.97 -5.36
N THR A 29 -11.08 -1.50 -4.15
CA THR A 29 -10.85 -0.68 -2.96
C THR A 29 -9.45 -0.06 -3.01
N TYR A 30 -8.47 -0.86 -3.34
CA TYR A 30 -7.11 -0.36 -3.44
C TYR A 30 -6.99 0.72 -4.51
N GLN A 31 -7.61 0.50 -5.67
CA GLN A 31 -7.56 1.49 -6.74
C GLN A 31 -8.18 2.80 -6.31
N ASP A 32 -9.28 2.75 -5.57
CA ASP A 32 -9.92 3.97 -5.09
C ASP A 32 -9.02 4.72 -4.13
N ILE A 33 -8.31 4.02 -3.26
CA ILE A 33 -7.40 4.66 -2.33
C ILE A 33 -6.23 5.26 -3.08
N GLU A 34 -5.65 4.53 -4.02
CA GLU A 34 -4.51 5.01 -4.78
C GLU A 34 -4.88 6.22 -5.64
N ALA A 35 -6.09 6.23 -6.18
CA ALA A 35 -6.56 7.35 -6.98
C ALA A 35 -7.10 8.50 -6.12
N GLU A 36 -7.06 8.32 -4.80
CA GLU A 36 -7.54 9.33 -3.85
C GLU A 36 -9.02 9.59 -3.94
N ARG A 37 -9.77 8.64 -4.46
CA ARG A 37 -11.22 8.70 -4.44
C ARG A 37 -11.80 8.27 -3.10
N ARG A 38 -11.04 7.52 -2.33
CA ARG A 38 -11.41 7.09 -1.00
C ARG A 38 -10.29 7.46 -0.06
N VAL A 39 -10.63 8.18 1.00
CA VAL A 39 -9.64 8.61 2.00
C VAL A 39 -9.87 7.80 3.27
N PRO A 40 -9.06 6.77 3.51
CA PRO A 40 -9.22 5.98 4.72
C PRO A 40 -8.86 6.79 5.96
N PRO A 41 -9.33 6.36 7.14
CA PRO A 41 -8.93 7.05 8.38
C PRO A 41 -7.40 7.04 8.54
N PRO A 42 -6.87 8.03 9.28
CA PRO A 42 -5.42 8.12 9.45
C PRO A 42 -4.79 6.85 10.01
N TRP A 43 -5.47 6.15 10.93
CA TRP A 43 -4.90 4.94 11.50
C TRP A 43 -4.79 3.83 10.46
N VAL A 44 -5.70 3.80 9.48
CA VAL A 44 -5.62 2.83 8.40
C VAL A 44 -4.43 3.14 7.50
N MET A 45 -4.25 4.41 7.14
CA MET A 45 -3.11 4.78 6.33
C MET A 45 -1.80 4.49 7.05
N ALA A 46 -1.74 4.77 8.35
CA ALA A 46 -0.55 4.45 9.12
C ALA A 46 -0.26 2.96 9.10
N ALA A 47 -1.29 2.13 9.23
CA ALA A 47 -1.12 0.69 9.19
C ALA A 47 -0.61 0.23 7.83
N ILE A 48 -1.13 0.82 6.76
CA ILE A 48 -0.68 0.48 5.41
C ILE A 48 0.81 0.80 5.25
N PHE A 49 1.22 1.99 5.62
CA PHE A 49 2.62 2.38 5.45
C PHE A 49 3.53 1.60 6.36
N GLU A 50 3.06 1.26 7.56
CA GLU A 50 3.85 0.42 8.46
C GLU A 50 4.09 -0.96 7.83
N ARG A 51 3.06 -1.51 7.22
CA ARG A 51 3.21 -2.82 6.58
C ARG A 51 4.18 -2.78 5.42
N LEU A 52 4.13 -1.71 4.64
CA LEU A 52 5.08 -1.55 3.54
C LEU A 52 6.50 -1.35 4.06
N ALA A 53 6.65 -0.63 5.16
CA ALA A 53 7.96 -0.42 5.76
C ALA A 53 8.54 -1.73 6.27
N LYS A 54 7.71 -2.58 6.85
CA LYS A 54 8.18 -3.88 7.32
C LYS A 54 8.69 -4.73 6.18
N ARG A 55 7.99 -4.71 5.05
CA ARG A 55 8.47 -5.45 3.91
C ARG A 55 9.81 -4.91 3.43
N GLN A 56 9.94 -3.60 3.39
CA GLN A 56 11.17 -2.97 2.93
C GLN A 56 12.32 -3.23 3.90
N ALA A 57 12.03 -3.19 5.19
CA ALA A 57 13.04 -3.36 6.21
C ALA A 57 13.42 -4.80 6.43
N LYS A 58 12.73 -5.71 5.81
CA LYS A 58 13.01 -7.13 5.99
C LYS A 58 14.43 -7.43 5.55
N PRO A 59 15.24 -8.04 6.43
CA PRO A 59 16.62 -8.37 6.06
C PRO A 59 16.60 -9.42 4.98
N THR A 60 17.52 -9.22 4.13
CA THR A 60 17.66 -10.24 3.14
C THR A 60 18.54 -11.30 3.66
N LYS A 61 18.73 -11.61 4.05
CA LYS A 61 19.69 -12.30 4.59
C LYS A 61 19.88 -12.90 4.29
#